data_4a291d73015d35c2723cd887420abf6d
#
_entry.id   4a291d73015d35c2723cd887420abf6d
#
_cell.length_a   1.000
_cell.length_b   1.000
_cell.length_c   1.000
_cell.angle_alpha   90.00
_cell.angle_beta   90.00
_cell.angle_gamma   90.00
#
_symmetry.space_group_name_H-M   'P 1'
#
loop_
_entity.id
_entity.type
_entity.pdbx_description
1 polymer ?
#
loop_
_entity_poly.entity_id
_entity_poly.type
_entity_poly.pdbx_seq_one_letter_code
_entity_poly.pdbx_strand_id
1 'polypeptide(L)'
;MNQSAKITILGAGAIGCTMAARLKLAGCTSVSIIARGENYQVLSEQGIYLQDLTGEHHIIPDRVVSHASALEPQDVIFIATKSDALIDVYEDIQSILHEQTLVIPLINGIPFWYFYQNTTQDQIKPIKCLDADQRLIQHFPLSHLIGAVVFITATLKSHGRVESKNPYLLILGEPSHQVTPRITALQNIFTDSGIEVRISETIRDQIWTKVIANLSSNPMSVITGATLKDIYSHPYLQSITREITREVRQVAASYGARVSIDPDTFLKLGSEMGDTRTSMWYDYQKKQPLELKGIADAVIELAEHYDCPMPMTRHICDLTQYLSEQSRKI
;
A
#
# COMPACT_ATOMS: atom_id res chain seq x y z
N MET A 1 -12.36 9.68 16.90
CA MET A 1 -11.53 10.84 16.47
C MET A 1 -12.40 11.78 15.66
N ASN A 2 -12.02 13.04 15.56
CA ASN A 2 -12.71 14.06 14.77
C ASN A 2 -11.71 14.78 13.88
N GLN A 3 -12.15 15.78 13.14
CA GLN A 3 -11.31 16.54 12.21
C GLN A 3 -10.23 17.41 12.89
N SER A 4 -10.21 17.52 14.22
CA SER A 4 -9.15 18.21 14.97
C SER A 4 -7.99 17.26 15.39
N ALA A 5 -8.06 15.97 15.05
CA ALA A 5 -6.97 15.04 15.28
C ALA A 5 -5.69 15.50 14.59
N LYS A 6 -4.55 15.33 15.26
CA LYS A 6 -3.23 15.60 14.71
C LYS A 6 -2.82 14.45 13.81
N ILE A 7 -2.76 14.70 12.52
CA ILE A 7 -2.51 13.68 11.50
C ILE A 7 -1.18 13.97 10.83
N THR A 8 -0.30 12.97 10.79
CA THR A 8 0.95 13.05 10.02
C THR A 8 0.96 12.02 8.91
N ILE A 9 1.38 12.47 7.73
CA ILE A 9 1.64 11.59 6.60
C ILE A 9 3.14 11.54 6.35
N LEU A 10 3.73 10.37 6.55
CA LEU A 10 5.14 10.11 6.33
C LEU A 10 5.34 9.60 4.91
N GLY A 11 5.90 10.45 4.06
CA GLY A 11 6.11 10.19 2.65
C GLY A 11 5.24 11.04 1.72
N ALA A 12 5.89 11.83 0.87
CA ALA A 12 5.28 12.78 -0.06
C ALA A 12 5.20 12.23 -1.50
N GLY A 13 4.92 10.92 -1.62
CA GLY A 13 4.62 10.27 -2.90
C GLY A 13 3.18 10.51 -3.35
N ALA A 14 2.77 9.82 -4.43
CA ALA A 14 1.42 9.95 -4.97
C ALA A 14 0.34 9.64 -3.93
N ILE A 15 0.47 8.56 -3.17
CA ILE A 15 -0.49 8.16 -2.12
C ILE A 15 -0.50 9.16 -0.97
N GLY A 16 0.69 9.54 -0.45
CA GLY A 16 0.77 10.47 0.67
C GLY A 16 0.21 11.85 0.35
N CYS A 17 0.53 12.41 -0.80
CA CYS A 17 -0.04 13.69 -1.24
C CYS A 17 -1.56 13.61 -1.45
N THR A 18 -2.07 12.51 -2.04
CA THR A 18 -3.52 12.30 -2.19
C THR A 18 -4.22 12.23 -0.84
N MET A 19 -3.68 11.45 0.11
CA MET A 19 -4.23 11.34 1.47
C MET A 19 -4.27 12.69 2.18
N ALA A 20 -3.16 13.43 2.17
CA ALA A 20 -3.09 14.75 2.78
C ALA A 20 -4.11 15.72 2.18
N ALA A 21 -4.18 15.76 0.84
CA ALA A 21 -5.11 16.65 0.15
C ALA A 21 -6.56 16.32 0.48
N ARG A 22 -6.95 15.04 0.46
CA ARG A 22 -8.32 14.61 0.73
C ARG A 22 -8.73 14.84 2.19
N LEU A 23 -7.83 14.60 3.15
CA LEU A 23 -8.09 14.91 4.56
C LEU A 23 -8.25 16.43 4.80
N LYS A 24 -7.44 17.26 4.15
CA LYS A 24 -7.61 18.72 4.22
C LYS A 24 -8.93 19.18 3.60
N LEU A 25 -9.34 18.60 2.46
CA LEU A 25 -10.63 18.88 1.83
C LEU A 25 -11.82 18.46 2.72
N ALA A 26 -11.65 17.41 3.53
CA ALA A 26 -12.64 17.01 4.54
C ALA A 26 -12.72 17.95 5.75
N GLY A 27 -11.87 18.97 5.82
CA GLY A 27 -11.84 19.92 6.94
C GLY A 27 -10.94 19.50 8.10
N CYS A 28 -10.06 18.51 7.94
CA CYS A 28 -9.05 18.19 8.96
C CYS A 28 -8.13 19.41 9.19
N THR A 29 -8.03 19.84 10.45
CA THR A 29 -7.38 21.12 10.81
C THR A 29 -5.90 20.97 11.15
N SER A 30 -5.39 19.75 11.29
CA SER A 30 -3.99 19.47 11.64
C SER A 30 -3.44 18.32 10.81
N VAL A 31 -3.09 18.60 9.55
CA VAL A 31 -2.49 17.62 8.63
C VAL A 31 -1.06 18.03 8.31
N SER A 32 -0.11 17.25 8.80
CA SER A 32 1.33 17.43 8.59
C SER A 32 1.87 16.43 7.57
N ILE A 33 2.90 16.82 6.81
CA ILE A 33 3.61 15.93 5.91
C ILE A 33 5.09 15.90 6.28
N ILE A 34 5.65 14.70 6.40
CA ILE A 34 7.10 14.52 6.51
C ILE A 34 7.62 14.20 5.09
N ALA A 35 8.42 15.10 4.54
CA ALA A 35 9.00 15.02 3.20
C ALA A 35 10.48 15.37 3.23
N ARG A 36 11.27 14.85 2.28
CA ARG A 36 12.72 15.10 2.20
C ARG A 36 13.09 15.66 0.82
N GLY A 37 14.24 16.33 0.76
CA GLY A 37 14.81 16.84 -0.49
C GLY A 37 13.87 17.81 -1.21
N GLU A 38 13.78 17.65 -2.51
CA GLU A 38 12.98 18.51 -3.39
C GLU A 38 11.46 18.45 -3.08
N ASN A 39 10.96 17.28 -2.64
CA ASN A 39 9.57 17.18 -2.17
C ASN A 39 9.30 18.12 -0.99
N TYR A 40 10.23 18.20 -0.03
CA TYR A 40 10.08 19.12 1.11
C TYR A 40 10.01 20.58 0.64
N GLN A 41 10.91 20.99 -0.24
CA GLN A 41 10.95 22.36 -0.74
C GLN A 41 9.64 22.72 -1.48
N VAL A 42 9.26 21.91 -2.47
CA VAL A 42 8.07 22.18 -3.27
C VAL A 42 6.79 22.18 -2.42
N LEU A 43 6.63 21.22 -1.52
CA LEU A 43 5.43 21.16 -0.68
C LEU A 43 5.36 22.31 0.33
N SER A 44 6.49 22.77 0.85
CA SER A 44 6.55 23.91 1.78
C SER A 44 6.21 25.23 1.08
N GLU A 45 6.60 25.41 -0.17
CA GLU A 45 6.44 26.64 -0.92
C GLU A 45 5.11 26.69 -1.71
N GLN A 46 4.72 25.55 -2.29
CA GLN A 46 3.63 25.48 -3.26
C GLN A 46 2.45 24.61 -2.82
N GLY A 47 2.62 23.77 -1.76
CA GLY A 47 1.58 22.84 -1.34
C GLY A 47 1.36 21.69 -2.33
N ILE A 48 0.16 21.14 -2.35
CA ILE A 48 -0.26 20.00 -3.16
C ILE A 48 -1.28 20.46 -4.20
N TYR A 49 -1.03 20.10 -5.45
CA TYR A 49 -1.99 20.18 -6.54
C TYR A 49 -2.54 18.79 -6.84
N LEU A 50 -3.80 18.56 -6.52
CA LEU A 50 -4.50 17.30 -6.77
C LEU A 50 -5.52 17.50 -7.90
N GLN A 51 -5.38 16.71 -8.97
CA GLN A 51 -6.40 16.58 -10.02
C GLN A 51 -7.04 15.20 -9.90
N ASP A 52 -8.35 15.16 -9.65
CA ASP A 52 -9.07 13.90 -9.53
C ASP A 52 -10.52 13.99 -10.07
N LEU A 53 -11.34 12.98 -9.77
CA LEU A 53 -12.74 12.91 -10.24
C LEU A 53 -13.62 14.07 -9.75
N THR A 54 -13.22 14.78 -8.71
CA THR A 54 -13.96 15.91 -8.15
C THR A 54 -13.47 17.28 -8.68
N GLY A 55 -12.40 17.28 -9.48
CA GLY A 55 -11.83 18.47 -10.09
C GLY A 55 -10.35 18.71 -9.73
N GLU A 56 -9.93 19.95 -9.86
CA GLU A 56 -8.60 20.42 -9.52
C GLU A 56 -8.63 21.11 -8.15
N HIS A 57 -7.70 20.72 -7.29
CA HIS A 57 -7.60 21.24 -5.93
C HIS A 57 -6.18 21.70 -5.64
N HIS A 58 -6.05 22.85 -5.00
CA HIS A 58 -4.78 23.34 -4.46
C HIS A 58 -4.87 23.37 -2.93
N ILE A 59 -4.03 22.60 -2.28
CA ILE A 59 -4.08 22.32 -0.85
C ILE A 59 -2.75 22.69 -0.21
N ILE A 60 -2.82 23.47 0.87
CA ILE A 60 -1.66 23.76 1.71
C ILE A 60 -1.77 22.89 2.96
N PRO A 61 -0.82 21.94 3.20
CA PRO A 61 -0.74 21.22 4.46
C PRO A 61 -0.49 22.19 5.62
N ASP A 62 -0.96 21.86 6.83
CA ASP A 62 -0.74 22.73 7.99
C ASP A 62 0.75 22.83 8.36
N ARG A 63 1.48 21.74 8.19
CA ARG A 63 2.95 21.71 8.33
C ARG A 63 3.58 20.78 7.31
N VAL A 64 4.70 21.20 6.76
CA VAL A 64 5.63 20.36 6.01
C VAL A 64 6.95 20.37 6.75
N VAL A 65 7.46 19.20 7.13
CA VAL A 65 8.71 19.07 7.90
C VAL A 65 9.62 18.03 7.27
N SER A 66 10.91 18.15 7.49
CA SER A 66 11.91 17.18 6.99
C SER A 66 12.16 16.01 7.95
N HIS A 67 11.85 16.18 9.24
CA HIS A 67 12.03 15.19 10.29
C HIS A 67 10.86 15.19 11.26
N ALA A 68 10.49 14.02 11.76
CA ALA A 68 9.39 13.87 12.70
C ALA A 68 9.60 14.64 14.01
N SER A 69 10.86 14.76 14.48
CA SER A 69 11.21 15.51 15.70
C SER A 69 10.81 16.99 15.70
N ALA A 70 10.44 17.54 14.53
CA ALA A 70 9.87 18.89 14.44
C ALA A 70 8.37 18.93 14.78
N LEU A 71 7.73 17.77 14.96
CA LEU A 71 6.32 17.63 15.31
C LEU A 71 6.17 17.26 16.78
N GLU A 72 5.07 17.68 17.37
CA GLU A 72 4.60 17.16 18.65
C GLU A 72 3.97 15.75 18.47
N PRO A 73 3.65 15.02 19.56
CA PRO A 73 2.96 13.74 19.46
C PRO A 73 1.68 13.80 18.61
N GLN A 74 1.49 12.80 17.76
CA GLN A 74 0.44 12.75 16.75
C GLN A 74 -0.63 11.70 17.10
N ASP A 75 -1.90 11.97 16.75
CA ASP A 75 -3.00 11.02 16.97
C ASP A 75 -2.99 9.92 15.90
N VAL A 76 -2.63 10.27 14.65
CA VAL A 76 -2.64 9.35 13.52
C VAL A 76 -1.40 9.56 12.66
N ILE A 77 -0.73 8.46 12.34
CA ILE A 77 0.45 8.45 11.48
C ILE A 77 0.19 7.51 10.30
N PHE A 78 0.06 8.05 9.11
CA PHE A 78 0.03 7.27 7.87
C PHE A 78 1.44 7.16 7.30
N ILE A 79 1.90 5.92 7.04
CA ILE A 79 3.20 5.67 6.42
C ILE A 79 2.96 5.38 4.95
N ALA A 80 3.28 6.34 4.09
CA ALA A 80 3.12 6.30 2.63
C ALA A 80 4.45 6.27 1.88
N THR A 81 5.51 5.77 2.54
CA THR A 81 6.80 5.48 1.91
C THR A 81 6.76 4.13 1.21
N LYS A 82 7.77 3.83 0.36
CA LYS A 82 7.96 2.46 -0.14
C LYS A 82 8.34 1.52 1.01
N SER A 83 8.05 0.23 0.85
CA SER A 83 8.28 -0.80 1.87
C SER A 83 9.72 -0.85 2.36
N ASP A 84 10.68 -0.70 1.45
CA ASP A 84 12.12 -0.75 1.78
C ASP A 84 12.58 0.38 2.72
N ALA A 85 11.86 1.51 2.72
CA ALA A 85 12.18 2.63 3.60
C ALA A 85 11.60 2.52 5.01
N LEU A 86 10.78 1.50 5.29
CA LEU A 86 10.06 1.38 6.56
C LEU A 86 11.00 1.24 7.75
N ILE A 87 12.11 0.52 7.57
CA ILE A 87 13.12 0.32 8.59
C ILE A 87 13.84 1.61 8.98
N ASP A 88 14.00 2.53 8.01
CA ASP A 88 14.71 3.81 8.22
C ASP A 88 13.84 4.87 8.88
N VAL A 89 12.52 4.67 8.92
CA VAL A 89 11.56 5.66 9.46
C VAL A 89 10.96 5.27 10.81
N TYR A 90 11.25 4.06 11.33
CA TYR A 90 10.67 3.64 12.60
C TYR A 90 11.11 4.51 13.79
N GLU A 91 12.34 5.00 13.79
CA GLU A 91 12.84 5.92 14.82
C GLU A 91 12.11 7.27 14.77
N ASP A 92 11.89 7.78 13.55
CA ASP A 92 11.08 8.99 13.33
C ASP A 92 9.67 8.80 13.90
N ILE A 93 9.05 7.64 13.68
CA ILE A 93 7.70 7.33 14.18
C ILE A 93 7.67 7.35 15.70
N GLN A 94 8.65 6.72 16.35
CA GLN A 94 8.70 6.66 17.83
C GLN A 94 8.73 8.04 18.49
N SER A 95 9.40 9.01 17.87
CA SER A 95 9.57 10.36 18.42
C SER A 95 8.26 11.16 18.53
N ILE A 96 7.22 10.75 17.81
CA ILE A 96 5.92 11.46 17.73
C ILE A 96 4.74 10.61 18.20
N LEU A 97 5.01 9.51 18.92
CA LEU A 97 3.98 8.66 19.52
C LEU A 97 3.50 9.20 20.87
N HIS A 98 2.24 8.95 21.17
CA HIS A 98 1.66 8.90 22.50
C HIS A 98 0.82 7.63 22.65
N GLU A 99 0.33 7.29 23.82
CA GLU A 99 -0.35 6.01 24.11
C GLU A 99 -1.51 5.66 23.17
N GLN A 100 -2.20 6.66 22.64
CA GLN A 100 -3.38 6.48 21.78
C GLN A 100 -3.09 6.69 20.31
N THR A 101 -1.84 6.95 19.90
CA THR A 101 -1.46 7.12 18.51
C THR A 101 -1.83 5.88 17.70
N LEU A 102 -2.36 6.06 16.49
CA LEU A 102 -2.55 5.01 15.51
C LEU A 102 -1.51 5.11 14.39
N VAL A 103 -0.89 3.99 14.05
CA VAL A 103 0.13 3.91 13.00
C VAL A 103 -0.39 3.02 11.87
N ILE A 104 -0.52 3.58 10.67
CA ILE A 104 -1.16 2.95 9.54
C ILE A 104 -0.19 2.87 8.34
N PRO A 105 0.52 1.75 8.14
CA PRO A 105 1.33 1.55 6.94
C PRO A 105 0.44 1.39 5.70
N LEU A 106 0.60 2.27 4.70
CA LEU A 106 -0.10 2.23 3.41
C LEU A 106 0.78 1.52 2.36
N ILE A 107 1.20 0.31 2.65
CA ILE A 107 2.21 -0.43 1.89
C ILE A 107 1.54 -1.56 1.09
N ASN A 108 2.02 -1.78 -0.14
CA ASN A 108 1.54 -2.85 -1.00
C ASN A 108 2.20 -4.20 -0.64
N GLY A 109 1.50 -5.28 -0.96
CA GLY A 109 2.00 -6.64 -0.77
C GLY A 109 1.70 -7.22 0.61
N ILE A 110 2.39 -8.32 0.93
CA ILE A 110 2.34 -8.94 2.25
C ILE A 110 3.09 -8.03 3.23
N PRO A 111 2.49 -7.63 4.36
CA PRO A 111 3.16 -6.76 5.32
C PRO A 111 4.09 -7.55 6.25
N PHE A 112 5.15 -6.91 6.75
CA PHE A 112 6.07 -7.52 7.71
C PHE A 112 5.38 -8.03 8.99
N TRP A 113 4.28 -7.40 9.39
CA TRP A 113 3.48 -7.74 10.58
C TRP A 113 2.44 -8.84 10.32
N TYR A 114 2.47 -9.52 9.18
CA TYR A 114 1.44 -10.47 8.73
C TYR A 114 1.07 -11.51 9.81
N PHE A 115 2.03 -11.99 10.59
CA PHE A 115 1.81 -12.96 11.67
C PHE A 115 1.52 -12.34 13.05
N TYR A 116 1.60 -11.02 13.18
CA TYR A 116 1.33 -10.36 14.46
C TYR A 116 -0.15 -10.51 14.87
N GLN A 117 -0.39 -10.97 16.11
CA GLN A 117 -1.74 -11.25 16.65
C GLN A 117 -2.59 -12.20 15.79
N ASN A 118 -1.96 -13.08 15.03
CA ASN A 118 -2.65 -14.15 14.32
C ASN A 118 -2.78 -15.36 15.25
N THR A 119 -3.96 -15.53 15.84
CA THR A 119 -4.24 -16.57 16.86
C THR A 119 -4.15 -17.99 16.33
N THR A 120 -4.10 -18.21 15.03
CA THR A 120 -4.01 -19.55 14.43
C THR A 120 -2.56 -20.06 14.30
N GLN A 121 -1.57 -19.22 14.59
CA GLN A 121 -0.16 -19.58 14.46
C GLN A 121 0.60 -19.15 15.73
N ASP A 122 0.98 -20.10 16.56
CA ASP A 122 1.60 -19.91 17.88
C ASP A 122 3.00 -19.26 17.88
N GLN A 123 3.57 -18.96 16.72
CA GLN A 123 4.87 -18.30 16.62
C GLN A 123 4.85 -17.20 15.59
N ILE A 124 5.25 -15.99 15.99
CA ILE A 124 5.55 -14.92 15.05
C ILE A 124 6.79 -15.35 14.26
N LYS A 125 6.57 -15.82 13.04
CA LYS A 125 7.66 -16.08 12.10
C LYS A 125 7.91 -14.83 11.28
N PRO A 126 9.11 -14.27 11.29
CA PRO A 126 9.42 -13.15 10.39
C PRO A 126 9.37 -13.66 8.95
N ILE A 127 8.87 -12.84 8.05
CA ILE A 127 9.00 -13.06 6.61
C ILE A 127 10.38 -12.53 6.24
N LYS A 128 11.33 -13.42 5.96
CA LYS A 128 12.76 -13.09 5.85
C LYS A 128 13.07 -12.07 4.77
N CYS A 129 12.40 -12.14 3.62
CA CYS A 129 12.63 -11.19 2.55
C CYS A 129 12.19 -9.76 2.93
N LEU A 130 11.27 -9.60 3.91
CA LEU A 130 10.78 -8.30 4.38
C LEU A 130 11.52 -7.79 5.62
N ASP A 131 11.92 -8.69 6.52
CA ASP A 131 12.48 -8.35 7.83
C ASP A 131 13.49 -9.43 8.27
N ALA A 132 14.58 -9.59 7.51
CA ALA A 132 15.59 -10.64 7.72
C ALA A 132 16.18 -10.62 9.15
N ASP A 133 16.46 -9.43 9.65
CA ASP A 133 17.06 -9.21 10.95
C ASP A 133 16.03 -9.05 12.08
N GLN A 134 14.76 -9.21 11.78
CA GLN A 134 13.62 -9.04 12.71
C GLN A 134 13.53 -7.63 13.34
N ARG A 135 14.17 -6.64 12.75
CA ARG A 135 14.23 -5.28 13.28
C ARG A 135 12.84 -4.61 13.30
N LEU A 136 12.05 -4.82 12.25
CA LEU A 136 10.69 -4.25 12.19
C LEU A 136 9.80 -4.90 13.24
N ILE A 137 9.79 -6.22 13.35
CA ILE A 137 8.93 -6.90 14.31
C ILE A 137 9.31 -6.61 15.76
N GLN A 138 10.59 -6.34 16.03
CA GLN A 138 11.09 -6.04 17.39
C GLN A 138 10.92 -4.58 17.79
N HIS A 139 11.05 -3.65 16.85
CA HIS A 139 11.14 -2.21 17.17
C HIS A 139 9.95 -1.39 16.68
N PHE A 140 9.21 -1.87 15.68
CA PHE A 140 8.02 -1.14 15.21
C PHE A 140 6.94 -1.13 16.32
N PRO A 141 6.24 0.00 16.54
CA PRO A 141 5.22 0.12 17.58
C PRO A 141 3.95 -0.68 17.23
N LEU A 142 4.05 -2.03 17.31
CA LEU A 142 2.98 -2.94 16.86
C LEU A 142 1.66 -2.78 17.63
N SER A 143 1.70 -2.34 18.89
CA SER A 143 0.48 -2.05 19.68
C SER A 143 -0.35 -0.89 19.11
N HIS A 144 0.28 0.00 18.35
CA HIS A 144 -0.33 1.14 17.67
C HIS A 144 -0.81 0.82 16.25
N LEU A 145 -0.45 -0.36 15.73
CA LEU A 145 -0.66 -0.73 14.34
C LEU A 145 -2.13 -0.92 13.99
N ILE A 146 -2.54 -0.32 12.88
CA ILE A 146 -3.77 -0.64 12.14
C ILE A 146 -3.36 -1.12 10.75
N GLY A 147 -3.84 -2.30 10.36
CA GLY A 147 -3.66 -2.81 9.01
C GLY A 147 -4.46 -2.02 7.98
N ALA A 148 -3.89 -1.81 6.80
CA ALA A 148 -4.55 -1.09 5.72
C ALA A 148 -4.34 -1.77 4.37
N VAL A 149 -5.38 -1.73 3.54
CA VAL A 149 -5.33 -2.08 2.12
C VAL A 149 -5.82 -0.89 1.31
N VAL A 150 -4.94 -0.37 0.44
CA VAL A 150 -5.15 0.90 -0.28
C VAL A 150 -5.52 0.64 -1.73
N PHE A 151 -6.74 0.96 -2.13
CA PHE A 151 -7.17 0.99 -3.54
C PHE A 151 -7.26 2.46 -3.99
N ILE A 152 -6.11 3.12 -4.02
CA ILE A 152 -5.96 4.49 -4.52
C ILE A 152 -4.99 4.42 -5.70
N THR A 153 -5.49 4.75 -6.88
CA THR A 153 -4.68 4.85 -8.10
C THR A 153 -4.33 6.31 -8.34
N ALA A 154 -3.11 6.67 -7.99
CA ALA A 154 -2.61 8.03 -8.13
C ALA A 154 -1.22 8.05 -8.75
N THR A 155 -0.94 9.04 -9.57
CA THR A 155 0.35 9.24 -10.25
C THR A 155 0.93 10.58 -9.86
N LEU A 156 2.16 10.58 -9.36
CA LEU A 156 2.93 11.80 -9.13
C LEU A 156 3.49 12.27 -10.48
N LYS A 157 2.98 13.38 -11.00
CA LYS A 157 3.44 14.00 -12.27
C LYS A 157 4.73 14.77 -12.09
N SER A 158 4.84 15.47 -10.97
CA SER A 158 6.04 16.13 -10.46
C SER A 158 5.88 16.30 -8.95
N HIS A 159 6.89 16.80 -8.27
CA HIS A 159 6.81 17.07 -6.82
C HIS A 159 5.57 17.93 -6.50
N GLY A 160 4.77 17.50 -5.54
CA GLY A 160 3.53 18.16 -5.13
C GLY A 160 2.37 18.12 -6.14
N ARG A 161 2.53 17.52 -7.34
CA ARG A 161 1.46 17.44 -8.35
C ARG A 161 1.01 16.01 -8.58
N VAL A 162 -0.23 15.71 -8.21
CA VAL A 162 -0.82 14.37 -8.25
C VAL A 162 -2.05 14.34 -9.13
N GLU A 163 -2.16 13.30 -9.94
CA GLU A 163 -3.34 12.99 -10.76
C GLU A 163 -3.91 11.64 -10.33
N SER A 164 -5.23 11.58 -10.17
CA SER A 164 -5.98 10.34 -9.95
C SER A 164 -7.23 10.32 -10.83
N LYS A 165 -7.54 9.14 -11.40
CA LYS A 165 -8.68 8.96 -12.32
C LYS A 165 -9.70 7.94 -11.81
N ASN A 166 -9.51 7.41 -10.63
CA ASN A 166 -10.35 6.37 -10.05
C ASN A 166 -10.87 6.80 -8.67
N PRO A 167 -12.01 6.27 -8.25
CA PRO A 167 -12.48 6.42 -6.87
C PRO A 167 -11.44 5.91 -5.87
N TYR A 168 -11.52 6.42 -4.66
CA TYR A 168 -10.60 6.06 -3.57
C TYR A 168 -11.28 5.10 -2.61
N LEU A 169 -10.62 3.98 -2.33
CA LEU A 169 -11.04 3.04 -1.30
C LEU A 169 -9.86 2.69 -0.39
N LEU A 170 -10.09 2.79 0.90
CA LEU A 170 -9.19 2.37 1.96
C LEU A 170 -9.91 1.33 2.82
N ILE A 171 -9.32 0.14 2.97
CA ILE A 171 -9.84 -0.89 3.86
C ILE A 171 -8.93 -0.94 5.08
N LEU A 172 -9.50 -0.80 6.26
CA LEU A 172 -8.80 -0.82 7.53
C LEU A 172 -9.18 -2.07 8.33
N GLY A 173 -8.27 -2.60 9.11
CA GLY A 173 -8.54 -3.73 10.00
C GLY A 173 -7.50 -3.91 11.08
N GLU A 174 -7.94 -4.40 12.23
CA GLU A 174 -7.02 -4.76 13.32
C GLU A 174 -6.28 -6.06 12.99
N PRO A 175 -5.00 -6.18 13.35
CA PRO A 175 -4.28 -7.46 13.25
C PRO A 175 -4.94 -8.59 14.04
N SER A 176 -5.67 -8.25 15.12
CA SER A 176 -6.36 -9.17 16.04
C SER A 176 -7.67 -9.75 15.51
N HIS A 177 -8.11 -9.38 14.31
CA HIS A 177 -9.42 -9.78 13.74
C HIS A 177 -10.63 -9.28 14.56
N GLN A 178 -10.49 -8.13 15.22
CA GLN A 178 -11.57 -7.51 16.00
C GLN A 178 -11.89 -6.12 15.47
N VAL A 179 -13.15 -5.72 15.56
CA VAL A 179 -13.54 -4.32 15.31
C VAL A 179 -13.48 -3.59 16.65
N THR A 180 -12.47 -2.76 16.83
CA THR A 180 -12.26 -2.02 18.07
C THR A 180 -12.80 -0.59 18.00
N PRO A 181 -13.06 0.08 19.15
CA PRO A 181 -13.45 1.48 19.13
C PRO A 181 -12.44 2.41 18.45
N ARG A 182 -11.13 2.09 18.52
CA ARG A 182 -10.08 2.94 17.91
C ARG A 182 -10.14 2.93 16.38
N ILE A 183 -10.44 1.79 15.75
CA ILE A 183 -10.55 1.72 14.29
C ILE A 183 -11.82 2.42 13.78
N THR A 184 -12.93 2.32 14.55
CA THR A 184 -14.15 3.07 14.25
C THR A 184 -13.93 4.57 14.41
N ALA A 185 -13.20 4.99 15.43
CA ALA A 185 -12.82 6.39 15.60
C ALA A 185 -11.91 6.90 14.49
N LEU A 186 -11.00 6.05 13.96
CA LEU A 186 -10.16 6.37 12.81
C LEU A 186 -10.99 6.57 11.54
N GLN A 187 -11.99 5.72 11.29
CA GLN A 187 -12.87 5.88 10.12
C GLN A 187 -13.55 7.25 10.07
N ASN A 188 -13.92 7.82 11.21
CA ASN A 188 -14.63 9.10 11.28
C ASN A 188 -13.82 10.29 10.74
N ILE A 189 -12.49 10.25 10.74
CA ILE A 189 -11.66 11.35 10.18
C ILE A 189 -11.81 11.46 8.66
N PHE A 190 -12.29 10.40 8.01
CA PHE A 190 -12.49 10.37 6.56
C PHE A 190 -13.88 10.82 6.11
N THR A 191 -14.75 11.23 7.05
CA THR A 191 -16.05 11.81 6.70
C THR A 191 -15.83 12.99 5.76
N ASP A 192 -16.57 13.01 4.65
CA ASP A 192 -16.50 14.04 3.59
C ASP A 192 -15.14 14.13 2.85
N SER A 193 -14.20 13.21 3.10
CA SER A 193 -12.91 13.19 2.40
C SER A 193 -13.00 12.76 0.94
N GLY A 194 -14.09 12.09 0.54
CA GLY A 194 -14.22 11.44 -0.75
C GLY A 194 -13.42 10.13 -0.85
N ILE A 195 -12.79 9.70 0.24
CA ILE A 195 -12.19 8.36 0.37
C ILE A 195 -13.22 7.46 1.04
N GLU A 196 -13.69 6.42 0.33
CA GLU A 196 -14.50 5.38 0.95
C GLU A 196 -13.63 4.59 1.92
N VAL A 197 -14.04 4.48 3.19
CA VAL A 197 -13.33 3.69 4.19
C VAL A 197 -14.21 2.54 4.66
N ARG A 198 -13.71 1.32 4.49
CA ARG A 198 -14.35 0.09 4.99
C ARG A 198 -13.54 -0.49 6.15
N ILE A 199 -14.22 -0.93 7.19
CA ILE A 199 -13.60 -1.71 8.26
C ILE A 199 -13.77 -3.19 7.95
N SER A 200 -12.68 -3.94 7.99
CA SER A 200 -12.66 -5.39 7.78
C SER A 200 -12.37 -6.10 9.10
N GLU A 201 -13.18 -7.07 9.45
CA GLU A 201 -12.93 -7.99 10.57
C GLU A 201 -11.75 -8.92 10.26
N THR A 202 -11.45 -9.15 8.97
CA THR A 202 -10.39 -10.05 8.50
C THR A 202 -9.49 -9.33 7.50
N ILE A 203 -8.64 -8.42 8.01
CA ILE A 203 -7.78 -7.60 7.14
C ILE A 203 -6.87 -8.44 6.25
N ARG A 204 -6.47 -9.64 6.69
CA ARG A 204 -5.61 -10.54 5.90
C ARG A 204 -6.29 -11.05 4.64
N ASP A 205 -7.61 -11.26 4.65
CA ASP A 205 -8.39 -11.62 3.46
C ASP A 205 -8.32 -10.51 2.41
N GLN A 206 -8.36 -9.26 2.86
CA GLN A 206 -8.26 -8.09 1.98
C GLN A 206 -6.83 -7.90 1.46
N ILE A 207 -5.83 -8.16 2.29
CA ILE A 207 -4.42 -8.17 1.87
C ILE A 207 -4.23 -9.20 0.75
N TRP A 208 -4.66 -10.44 0.93
CA TRP A 208 -4.53 -11.47 -0.11
C TRP A 208 -5.32 -11.13 -1.38
N THR A 209 -6.52 -10.59 -1.25
CA THR A 209 -7.31 -10.14 -2.41
C THR A 209 -6.52 -9.12 -3.25
N LYS A 210 -5.89 -8.14 -2.59
CA LYS A 210 -5.07 -7.14 -3.29
C LYS A 210 -3.76 -7.72 -3.81
N VAL A 211 -3.11 -8.60 -3.06
CA VAL A 211 -1.87 -9.27 -3.49
C VAL A 211 -2.10 -10.07 -4.77
N ILE A 212 -3.22 -10.80 -4.87
CA ILE A 212 -3.61 -11.50 -6.09
C ILE A 212 -3.72 -10.52 -7.27
N ALA A 213 -4.39 -9.39 -7.09
CA ALA A 213 -4.53 -8.39 -8.14
C ALA A 213 -3.17 -7.82 -8.58
N ASN A 214 -2.33 -7.49 -7.61
CA ASN A 214 -1.00 -6.94 -7.90
C ASN A 214 -0.09 -7.98 -8.57
N LEU A 215 0.00 -9.19 -8.02
CA LEU A 215 0.92 -10.20 -8.51
C LEU A 215 0.53 -10.74 -9.89
N SER A 216 -0.78 -10.82 -10.19
CA SER A 216 -1.27 -11.25 -11.49
C SER A 216 -1.18 -10.18 -12.58
N SER A 217 -1.01 -8.90 -12.23
CA SER A 217 -0.99 -7.81 -13.21
C SER A 217 0.30 -6.99 -13.26
N ASN A 218 0.91 -6.70 -12.10
CA ASN A 218 2.06 -5.79 -12.05
C ASN A 218 3.28 -6.30 -12.83
N PRO A 219 3.77 -7.54 -12.60
CA PRO A 219 4.86 -8.08 -13.39
C PRO A 219 4.52 -8.19 -14.87
N MET A 220 3.30 -8.63 -15.20
CA MET A 220 2.83 -8.75 -16.59
C MET A 220 2.82 -7.39 -17.30
N SER A 221 2.42 -6.32 -16.60
CA SER A 221 2.43 -4.96 -17.14
C SER A 221 3.85 -4.49 -17.48
N VAL A 222 4.84 -4.84 -16.66
CA VAL A 222 6.27 -4.51 -16.91
C VAL A 222 6.80 -5.26 -18.13
N ILE A 223 6.57 -6.58 -18.22
CA ILE A 223 7.09 -7.42 -19.30
C ILE A 223 6.48 -7.05 -20.65
N THR A 224 5.18 -6.80 -20.69
CA THR A 224 4.43 -6.65 -21.95
C THR A 224 4.12 -5.21 -22.33
N GLY A 225 4.19 -4.26 -21.36
CA GLY A 225 3.68 -2.90 -21.53
C GLY A 225 2.14 -2.82 -21.62
N ALA A 226 1.45 -3.95 -21.42
CA ALA A 226 -0.01 -4.05 -21.55
C ALA A 226 -0.76 -3.24 -20.48
N THR A 227 -1.97 -2.82 -20.81
CA THR A 227 -2.90 -2.19 -19.90
C THR A 227 -3.59 -3.24 -19.00
N LEU A 228 -4.23 -2.81 -17.92
CA LEU A 228 -5.01 -3.71 -17.07
C LEU A 228 -6.13 -4.39 -17.89
N LYS A 229 -6.81 -3.65 -18.76
CA LYS A 229 -7.80 -4.22 -19.67
C LYS A 229 -7.23 -5.38 -20.46
N ASP A 230 -6.08 -5.20 -21.11
CA ASP A 230 -5.46 -6.23 -21.94
C ASP A 230 -5.00 -7.43 -21.11
N ILE A 231 -4.37 -7.20 -19.95
CA ILE A 231 -3.90 -8.25 -19.06
C ILE A 231 -5.05 -9.18 -18.65
N TYR A 232 -6.22 -8.62 -18.36
CA TYR A 232 -7.35 -9.37 -17.85
C TYR A 232 -8.34 -9.85 -18.94
N SER A 233 -8.25 -9.36 -20.18
CA SER A 233 -9.18 -9.73 -21.25
C SER A 233 -8.54 -10.38 -22.47
N HIS A 234 -7.24 -10.08 -22.79
CA HIS A 234 -6.60 -10.67 -23.97
C HIS A 234 -6.30 -12.17 -23.76
N PRO A 235 -6.74 -13.07 -24.64
CA PRO A 235 -6.70 -14.52 -24.39
C PRO A 235 -5.37 -15.07 -23.89
N TYR A 236 -4.23 -14.63 -24.47
CA TYR A 236 -2.89 -15.11 -24.07
C TYR A 236 -2.47 -14.59 -22.71
N LEU A 237 -2.74 -13.32 -22.39
CA LEU A 237 -2.38 -12.72 -21.10
C LEU A 237 -3.32 -13.23 -20.00
N GLN A 238 -4.61 -13.34 -20.30
CA GLN A 238 -5.59 -13.86 -19.35
C GLN A 238 -5.28 -15.27 -18.89
N SER A 239 -4.75 -16.15 -19.76
CA SER A 239 -4.37 -17.52 -19.37
C SER A 239 -3.26 -17.53 -18.32
N ILE A 240 -2.24 -16.68 -18.48
CA ILE A 240 -1.15 -16.51 -17.51
C ILE A 240 -1.69 -15.92 -16.21
N THR A 241 -2.52 -14.88 -16.30
CA THR A 241 -3.17 -14.23 -15.16
C THR A 241 -4.02 -15.21 -14.34
N ARG A 242 -4.77 -16.09 -15.00
CA ARG A 242 -5.56 -17.15 -14.34
C ARG A 242 -4.66 -18.11 -13.57
N GLU A 243 -3.55 -18.52 -14.16
CA GLU A 243 -2.63 -19.46 -13.52
C GLU A 243 -1.95 -18.82 -12.30
N ILE A 244 -1.43 -17.59 -12.42
CA ILE A 244 -0.88 -16.85 -11.27
C ILE A 244 -1.94 -16.70 -10.16
N THR A 245 -3.17 -16.31 -10.54
CA THR A 245 -4.27 -16.17 -9.59
C THR A 245 -4.54 -17.50 -8.86
N ARG A 246 -4.54 -18.62 -9.57
CA ARG A 246 -4.74 -19.97 -9.00
C ARG A 246 -3.62 -20.31 -7.99
N GLU A 247 -2.35 -20.10 -8.38
CA GLU A 247 -1.19 -20.35 -7.53
C GLU A 247 -1.26 -19.53 -6.23
N VAL A 248 -1.48 -18.21 -6.35
CA VAL A 248 -1.53 -17.31 -5.18
C VAL A 248 -2.73 -17.60 -4.27
N ARG A 249 -3.91 -17.95 -4.83
CA ARG A 249 -5.08 -18.36 -4.05
C ARG A 249 -4.83 -19.63 -3.25
N GLN A 250 -4.06 -20.57 -3.78
CA GLN A 250 -3.68 -21.79 -3.06
C GLN A 250 -2.81 -21.43 -1.83
N VAL A 251 -1.83 -20.55 -1.99
CA VAL A 251 -1.02 -20.06 -0.86
C VAL A 251 -1.88 -19.33 0.17
N ALA A 252 -2.74 -18.41 -0.27
CA ALA A 252 -3.67 -17.70 0.62
C ALA A 252 -4.53 -18.66 1.47
N ALA A 253 -5.08 -19.68 0.82
CA ALA A 253 -5.91 -20.70 1.48
C ALA A 253 -5.12 -21.51 2.52
N SER A 254 -3.84 -21.82 2.27
CA SER A 254 -2.95 -22.50 3.24
C SER A 254 -2.73 -21.69 4.52
N TYR A 255 -2.88 -20.36 4.46
CA TYR A 255 -2.85 -19.46 5.59
C TYR A 255 -4.24 -19.11 6.16
N GLY A 256 -5.30 -19.83 5.72
CA GLY A 256 -6.67 -19.64 6.19
C GLY A 256 -7.36 -18.38 5.65
N ALA A 257 -6.74 -17.67 4.71
CA ALA A 257 -7.35 -16.49 4.12
C ALA A 257 -8.48 -16.86 3.13
N ARG A 258 -9.57 -16.07 3.19
CA ARG A 258 -10.75 -16.27 2.38
C ARG A 258 -10.85 -15.22 1.28
N VAL A 259 -10.40 -15.56 0.09
CA VAL A 259 -10.56 -14.71 -1.09
C VAL A 259 -11.93 -14.97 -1.70
N SER A 260 -12.92 -14.19 -1.30
CA SER A 260 -14.35 -14.42 -1.61
C SER A 260 -14.73 -14.14 -3.06
N ILE A 261 -13.96 -13.32 -3.78
CA ILE A 261 -14.24 -13.01 -5.17
C ILE A 261 -13.96 -14.22 -6.07
N ASP A 262 -14.92 -14.60 -6.89
CA ASP A 262 -14.72 -15.70 -7.86
C ASP A 262 -13.76 -15.27 -8.99
N PRO A 263 -13.06 -16.23 -9.62
CA PRO A 263 -12.03 -15.92 -10.62
C PRO A 263 -12.54 -15.17 -11.86
N ASP A 264 -13.75 -15.43 -12.32
CA ASP A 264 -14.29 -14.78 -13.53
C ASP A 264 -14.74 -13.35 -13.24
N THR A 265 -15.37 -13.13 -12.10
CA THR A 265 -15.67 -11.78 -11.59
C THR A 265 -14.39 -10.98 -11.37
N PHE A 266 -13.35 -11.60 -10.82
CA PHE A 266 -12.04 -10.95 -10.61
C PHE A 266 -11.46 -10.47 -11.95
N LEU A 267 -11.42 -11.31 -12.98
CA LEU A 267 -10.91 -10.94 -14.30
C LEU A 267 -11.76 -9.86 -14.95
N LYS A 268 -13.08 -9.93 -14.82
CA LYS A 268 -13.99 -8.91 -15.33
C LYS A 268 -13.71 -7.56 -14.70
N LEU A 269 -13.68 -7.47 -13.38
CA LEU A 269 -13.38 -6.23 -12.66
C LEU A 269 -12.00 -5.67 -13.02
N GLY A 270 -10.99 -6.54 -13.19
CA GLY A 270 -9.68 -6.16 -13.65
C GLY A 270 -9.70 -5.53 -15.06
N SER A 271 -10.47 -6.10 -15.98
CA SER A 271 -10.61 -5.55 -17.33
C SER A 271 -11.38 -4.22 -17.37
N GLU A 272 -12.32 -4.02 -16.46
CA GLU A 272 -13.09 -2.77 -16.30
C GLU A 272 -12.23 -1.59 -15.78
N MET A 273 -11.02 -1.87 -15.25
CA MET A 273 -10.04 -0.81 -14.93
C MET A 273 -9.53 -0.04 -16.18
N GLY A 274 -9.81 -0.55 -17.38
CA GLY A 274 -9.60 0.14 -18.63
C GLY A 274 -8.13 0.21 -19.07
N ASP A 275 -7.83 1.21 -19.90
CA ASP A 275 -6.52 1.40 -20.52
C ASP A 275 -5.48 2.03 -19.57
N THR A 276 -5.51 1.60 -18.31
CA THR A 276 -4.58 2.01 -17.26
C THR A 276 -3.47 0.98 -17.09
N ARG A 277 -2.25 1.43 -16.85
CA ARG A 277 -1.11 0.59 -16.48
C ARG A 277 -0.92 0.56 -14.97
N THR A 278 -0.18 -0.44 -14.51
CA THR A 278 0.07 -0.63 -13.07
C THR A 278 1.07 0.36 -12.50
N SER A 279 1.09 0.55 -11.18
CA SER A 279 2.10 1.36 -10.49
C SER A 279 3.51 0.85 -10.77
N MET A 280 3.71 -0.47 -10.79
CA MET A 280 5.01 -1.10 -11.06
C MET A 280 5.52 -0.79 -12.48
N TRP A 281 4.63 -0.68 -13.47
CA TRP A 281 5.02 -0.26 -14.82
C TRP A 281 5.52 1.19 -14.82
N TYR A 282 4.87 2.09 -14.11
CA TYR A 282 5.33 3.47 -13.99
C TYR A 282 6.67 3.58 -13.26
N ASP A 283 6.90 2.77 -12.22
CA ASP A 283 8.19 2.68 -11.54
C ASP A 283 9.28 2.17 -12.49
N TYR A 284 8.98 1.13 -13.28
CA TYR A 284 9.88 0.61 -14.31
C TYR A 284 10.28 1.67 -15.35
N GLN A 285 9.30 2.43 -15.86
CA GLN A 285 9.57 3.52 -16.83
C GLN A 285 10.46 4.62 -16.26
N LYS A 286 10.35 4.87 -14.95
CA LYS A 286 11.19 5.82 -14.22
C LYS A 286 12.52 5.24 -13.74
N LYS A 287 12.84 3.99 -14.11
CA LYS A 287 14.02 3.24 -13.66
C LYS A 287 14.11 3.13 -12.12
N GLN A 288 12.98 3.17 -11.43
CA GLN A 288 12.89 3.03 -9.98
C GLN A 288 12.91 1.55 -9.56
N PRO A 289 13.38 1.23 -8.35
CA PRO A 289 13.24 -0.11 -7.79
C PRO A 289 11.78 -0.55 -7.76
N LEU A 290 11.51 -1.79 -8.19
CA LEU A 290 10.17 -2.37 -8.17
C LEU A 290 9.85 -2.98 -6.80
N GLU A 291 8.59 -2.90 -6.37
CA GLU A 291 8.11 -3.43 -5.09
C GLU A 291 7.88 -4.96 -5.14
N LEU A 292 8.85 -5.72 -5.73
CA LEU A 292 8.73 -7.17 -5.84
C LEU A 292 8.83 -7.88 -4.50
N LYS A 293 9.61 -7.37 -3.53
CA LYS A 293 9.77 -8.00 -2.22
C LYS A 293 8.43 -8.26 -1.52
N GLY A 294 7.59 -7.25 -1.36
CA GLY A 294 6.30 -7.38 -0.68
C GLY A 294 5.24 -8.07 -1.53
N ILE A 295 5.27 -7.86 -2.86
CA ILE A 295 4.23 -8.35 -3.78
C ILE A 295 4.51 -9.78 -4.23
N ALA A 296 5.77 -10.15 -4.49
CA ALA A 296 6.17 -11.44 -5.05
C ALA A 296 6.98 -12.29 -4.07
N ASP A 297 8.16 -11.81 -3.63
CA ASP A 297 9.11 -12.63 -2.86
C ASP A 297 8.51 -13.12 -1.54
N ALA A 298 7.75 -12.26 -0.86
CA ALA A 298 7.05 -12.63 0.38
C ALA A 298 6.00 -13.74 0.13
N VAL A 299 5.28 -13.69 -0.98
CA VAL A 299 4.31 -14.74 -1.35
C VAL A 299 5.02 -16.04 -1.68
N ILE A 300 6.13 -15.96 -2.40
CA ILE A 300 6.96 -17.13 -2.76
C ILE A 300 7.57 -17.77 -1.50
N GLU A 301 8.07 -16.97 -0.56
CA GLU A 301 8.56 -17.45 0.74
C GLU A 301 7.44 -18.13 1.55
N LEU A 302 6.26 -17.52 1.58
CA LEU A 302 5.10 -18.11 2.24
C LEU A 302 4.65 -19.43 1.57
N ALA A 303 4.74 -19.52 0.24
CA ALA A 303 4.40 -20.74 -0.50
C ALA A 303 5.32 -21.90 -0.14
N GLU A 304 6.61 -21.66 0.09
CA GLU A 304 7.61 -22.66 0.49
C GLU A 304 7.29 -23.31 1.83
N HIS A 305 6.68 -22.58 2.76
CA HIS A 305 6.30 -23.15 4.07
C HIS A 305 5.24 -24.24 4.00
N TYR A 306 4.45 -24.29 2.93
CA TYR A 306 3.41 -25.30 2.70
C TYR A 306 3.62 -26.11 1.43
N ASP A 307 4.84 -26.11 0.89
CA ASP A 307 5.19 -26.80 -0.35
C ASP A 307 4.21 -26.49 -1.50
N CYS A 308 3.71 -25.26 -1.56
CA CYS A 308 2.81 -24.81 -2.63
C CYS A 308 3.64 -24.48 -3.88
N PRO A 309 3.48 -25.20 -5.00
CA PRO A 309 4.20 -24.89 -6.22
C PRO A 309 3.68 -23.59 -6.85
N MET A 310 4.60 -22.71 -7.26
CA MET A 310 4.30 -21.44 -7.93
C MET A 310 5.14 -21.24 -9.20
N PRO A 311 5.15 -22.19 -10.15
CA PRO A 311 6.08 -22.14 -11.29
C PRO A 311 5.80 -20.94 -12.21
N MET A 312 4.53 -20.64 -12.52
CA MET A 312 4.19 -19.52 -13.38
C MET A 312 4.54 -18.17 -12.72
N THR A 313 4.18 -18.02 -11.46
CA THR A 313 4.47 -16.81 -10.68
C THR A 313 5.98 -16.56 -10.61
N ARG A 314 6.79 -17.59 -10.30
CA ARG A 314 8.26 -17.48 -10.23
C ARG A 314 8.84 -17.02 -11.57
N HIS A 315 8.51 -17.69 -12.68
CA HIS A 315 9.04 -17.34 -14.00
C HIS A 315 8.71 -15.89 -14.40
N ILE A 316 7.48 -15.46 -14.18
CA ILE A 316 7.06 -14.09 -14.50
C ILE A 316 7.77 -13.05 -13.61
N CYS A 317 7.94 -13.34 -12.32
CA CYS A 317 8.67 -12.46 -11.41
C CYS A 317 10.17 -12.38 -11.73
N ASP A 318 10.81 -13.53 -12.06
CA ASP A 318 12.22 -13.57 -12.45
C ASP A 318 12.48 -12.75 -13.73
N LEU A 319 11.61 -12.87 -14.75
CA LEU A 319 11.67 -12.02 -15.95
C LEU A 319 11.52 -10.55 -15.63
N THR A 320 10.61 -10.21 -14.73
CA THR A 320 10.37 -8.82 -14.31
C THR A 320 11.58 -8.25 -13.58
N GLN A 321 12.17 -9.03 -12.68
CA GLN A 321 13.38 -8.64 -11.95
C GLN A 321 14.54 -8.42 -12.93
N TYR A 322 14.75 -9.35 -13.87
CA TYR A 322 15.78 -9.22 -14.91
C TYR A 322 15.62 -7.91 -15.69
N LEU A 323 14.40 -7.62 -16.18
CA LEU A 323 14.13 -6.38 -16.92
C LEU A 323 14.39 -5.13 -16.06
N SER A 324 13.98 -5.16 -14.80
CA SER A 324 14.23 -4.06 -13.86
C SER A 324 15.73 -3.79 -13.67
N GLU A 325 16.53 -4.83 -13.53
CA GLU A 325 17.98 -4.70 -13.39
C GLU A 325 18.64 -4.17 -14.66
N GLN A 326 18.21 -4.64 -15.83
CA GLN A 326 18.76 -4.16 -17.12
C GLN A 326 18.40 -2.68 -17.34
N SER A 327 17.17 -2.28 -17.06
CA SER A 327 16.74 -0.88 -17.27
C SER A 327 17.53 0.14 -16.45
N ARG A 328 18.08 -0.28 -15.31
CA ARG A 328 18.88 0.57 -14.41
C ARG A 328 20.37 0.63 -14.76
N LYS A 329 20.84 -0.26 -15.65
CA LYS A 329 22.24 -0.26 -16.12
C LYS A 329 22.47 0.65 -17.33
N ILE A 330 21.40 1.04 -18.00
CA ILE A 330 21.38 1.92 -19.16
C ILE A 330 21.03 3.35 -18.71
#